data_77833325b0b55abcfe537a8f72e72794
#
_entry.id   77833325b0b55abcfe537a8f72e72794
#
_cell.length_a   1.000
_cell.length_b   1.000
_cell.length_c   1.000
_cell.angle_alpha   90.00
_cell.angle_beta   90.00
_cell.angle_gamma   90.00
#
_symmetry.space_group_name_H-M   'P 1'
#
loop_
_entity.id
_entity.type
_entity.pdbx_description
1 polymer ?
#
loop_
_entity_poly.entity_id
_entity_poly.type
_entity_poly.pdbx_seq_one_letter_code
_entity_poly.pdbx_strand_id
1 'polypeptide(L)'
;MNEKLQIIFGLLGGLAVFIYGMNMMSECLQKAAGEKMKSILALLTKNPVLGVIAGALTTAVLQSSSATTVMAIGFVSAGLMSLPQAISIIFGANIGTTMTAQIIAFKISDYIYIIIFIGFIISFIAKSEKVKSIGQTIFAFGLLFLGIETMGDVMKPLASSPVFTNLIERVAHIPVLGVFVGTLMTLVVQSSSATIAVLQNFASQPGPDGVTSMLGLAGAIPILLGDNIGTTITALLASIGQTKDAKRTAVAHCIFNISGCLLFIGFVKPFAALIQHISPKGPEVEVISRQIANAHTLFNITMTLIWVCLIKFMVKIVMTLIPDGKAVDMDSAKPVFLDDKIINQPAAALQLVAKEILRVSEMVKVVVADTITIVKTEDMNELEPLQEKGLQIKKLTDQITEYLAALFSAGTMTEQQAAQTASLMYILSDVERMGMLSVEVAKCVQEKIENRYKYTPEAMEELQKSLKTLEKMFTDSIKALQGDKSVQTEKLIKRKDKIMDLDLKMRKAHVQRVNKGKCKASLTTPFTNILHLIDRMGNSCVNLADVASNEISLNYFMIN
;
A
#
# COMPACT_ATOMS: atom_id res chain seq x y z
N MET A 1 12.06 43.97 -7.98
CA MET A 1 12.48 42.78 -7.20
C MET A 1 13.98 42.57 -7.47
N ASN A 2 14.78 42.25 -6.48
CA ASN A 2 16.22 42.00 -6.69
C ASN A 2 16.37 40.78 -7.62
N GLU A 3 17.27 40.83 -8.61
CA GLU A 3 17.52 39.77 -9.60
C GLU A 3 17.76 38.40 -8.94
N LYS A 4 18.51 38.34 -7.83
CA LYS A 4 18.74 37.11 -7.04
C LYS A 4 17.42 36.54 -6.47
N LEU A 5 16.54 37.39 -5.98
CA LEU A 5 15.22 36.97 -5.48
C LEU A 5 14.31 36.45 -6.60
N GLN A 6 14.39 37.07 -7.78
CA GLN A 6 13.65 36.66 -8.95
C GLN A 6 14.07 35.26 -9.43
N ILE A 7 15.38 34.97 -9.41
CA ILE A 7 15.93 33.65 -9.72
C ILE A 7 15.43 32.61 -8.69
N ILE A 8 15.53 32.91 -7.41
CA ILE A 8 15.11 31.99 -6.33
C ILE A 8 13.60 31.70 -6.46
N PHE A 9 12.76 32.72 -6.58
CA PHE A 9 11.31 32.51 -6.69
C PHE A 9 10.91 31.83 -8.00
N GLY A 10 11.62 32.09 -9.09
CA GLY A 10 11.38 31.41 -10.36
C GLY A 10 11.77 29.93 -10.31
N LEU A 11 12.89 29.58 -9.67
CA LEU A 11 13.28 28.19 -9.45
C LEU A 11 12.29 27.46 -8.54
N LEU A 12 11.90 28.07 -7.42
CA LEU A 12 10.93 27.47 -6.50
C LEU A 12 9.54 27.34 -7.15
N GLY A 13 9.13 28.36 -7.91
CA GLY A 13 7.86 28.34 -8.65
C GLY A 13 7.84 27.30 -9.76
N GLY A 14 8.90 27.22 -10.57
CA GLY A 14 9.05 26.20 -11.61
C GLY A 14 9.10 24.79 -11.02
N LEU A 15 9.83 24.60 -9.93
CA LEU A 15 9.89 23.32 -9.21
C LEU A 15 8.51 22.94 -8.62
N ALA A 16 7.77 23.89 -8.09
CA ALA A 16 6.42 23.66 -7.58
C ALA A 16 5.46 23.22 -8.69
N VAL A 17 5.46 23.87 -9.86
CA VAL A 17 4.66 23.49 -11.02
C VAL A 17 5.07 22.10 -11.54
N PHE A 18 6.37 21.82 -11.60
CA PHE A 18 6.89 20.51 -11.98
C PHE A 18 6.39 19.40 -11.04
N ILE A 19 6.56 19.57 -9.72
CA ILE A 19 6.14 18.58 -8.72
C ILE A 19 4.61 18.40 -8.75
N TYR A 20 3.86 19.49 -8.88
CA TYR A 20 2.40 19.42 -8.98
C TYR A 20 1.95 18.65 -10.24
N GLY A 21 2.55 18.97 -11.40
CA GLY A 21 2.29 18.26 -12.65
C GLY A 21 2.63 16.76 -12.52
N MET A 22 3.76 16.42 -11.92
CA MET A 22 4.18 15.04 -11.70
C MET A 22 3.21 14.28 -10.79
N ASN A 23 2.80 14.86 -9.67
CA ASN A 23 1.85 14.24 -8.75
C ASN A 23 0.48 14.03 -9.39
N MET A 24 -0.04 15.06 -10.07
CA MET A 24 -1.29 14.97 -10.80
C MET A 24 -1.25 13.91 -11.91
N MET A 25 -0.14 13.81 -12.65
CA MET A 25 0.08 12.78 -13.66
C MET A 25 0.05 11.39 -13.01
N SER A 26 0.74 11.21 -11.89
CA SER A 26 0.77 9.95 -11.12
C SER A 26 -0.64 9.52 -10.68
N GLU A 27 -1.40 10.40 -10.05
CA GLU A 27 -2.76 10.12 -9.59
C GLU A 27 -3.68 9.73 -10.76
N CYS A 28 -3.61 10.46 -11.86
CA CYS A 28 -4.43 10.20 -13.05
C CYS A 28 -4.03 8.88 -13.74
N LEU A 29 -2.73 8.55 -13.79
CA LEU A 29 -2.25 7.26 -14.30
C LEU A 29 -2.72 6.11 -13.43
N GLN A 30 -2.70 6.25 -12.10
CA GLN A 30 -3.21 5.26 -11.16
C GLN A 30 -4.71 5.02 -11.38
N LYS A 31 -5.50 6.09 -11.49
CA LYS A 31 -6.94 6.00 -11.79
C LYS A 31 -7.20 5.33 -13.15
N ALA A 32 -6.43 5.69 -14.17
CA ALA A 32 -6.56 5.10 -15.50
C ALA A 32 -6.10 3.64 -15.55
N ALA A 33 -5.09 3.27 -14.78
CA ALA A 33 -4.60 1.88 -14.66
C ALA A 33 -5.61 0.98 -13.94
N GLY A 34 -6.36 1.49 -12.95
CA GLY A 34 -7.45 0.80 -12.28
C GLY A 34 -7.12 -0.65 -11.90
N GLU A 35 -7.91 -1.60 -12.43
CA GLU A 35 -7.76 -3.04 -12.20
C GLU A 35 -6.43 -3.64 -12.70
N LYS A 36 -5.79 -3.02 -13.72
CA LYS A 36 -4.50 -3.51 -14.23
C LYS A 36 -3.41 -3.44 -13.17
N MET A 37 -3.51 -2.49 -12.23
CA MET A 37 -2.59 -2.40 -11.09
C MET A 37 -2.60 -3.69 -10.26
N LYS A 38 -3.79 -4.27 -10.00
CA LYS A 38 -3.91 -5.56 -9.31
C LYS A 38 -3.19 -6.68 -10.07
N SER A 39 -3.35 -6.73 -11.40
CA SER A 39 -2.67 -7.75 -12.23
C SER A 39 -1.14 -7.59 -12.18
N ILE A 40 -0.64 -6.34 -12.14
CA ILE A 40 0.79 -6.05 -11.97
C ILE A 40 1.24 -6.52 -10.57
N LEU A 41 0.47 -6.21 -9.54
CA LEU A 41 0.76 -6.64 -8.17
C LEU A 41 0.74 -8.17 -8.03
N ALA A 42 -0.11 -8.88 -8.75
CA ALA A 42 -0.14 -10.35 -8.77
C ALA A 42 1.13 -10.99 -9.35
N LEU A 43 1.94 -10.26 -10.14
CA LEU A 43 3.26 -10.73 -10.60
C LEU A 43 4.30 -10.74 -9.47
N LEU A 44 4.09 -9.98 -8.39
CA LEU A 44 5.05 -9.77 -7.31
C LEU A 44 5.42 -11.07 -6.57
N THR A 45 4.55 -12.07 -6.61
CA THR A 45 4.64 -13.27 -5.76
C THR A 45 5.26 -14.49 -6.45
N LYS A 46 5.51 -14.46 -7.77
CA LYS A 46 5.88 -15.67 -8.53
C LYS A 46 7.38 -16.00 -8.46
N ASN A 47 8.26 -15.07 -8.75
CA ASN A 47 9.72 -15.24 -8.65
C ASN A 47 10.43 -13.87 -8.66
N PRO A 48 11.75 -13.78 -8.30
CA PRO A 48 12.47 -12.51 -8.25
C PRO A 48 12.52 -11.75 -9.58
N VAL A 49 12.59 -12.42 -10.72
CA VAL A 49 12.63 -11.75 -12.04
C VAL A 49 11.30 -11.07 -12.34
N LEU A 50 10.18 -11.77 -12.07
CA LEU A 50 8.85 -11.18 -12.21
C LEU A 50 8.63 -10.07 -11.18
N GLY A 51 9.22 -10.18 -9.99
CA GLY A 51 9.22 -9.10 -8.99
C GLY A 51 9.91 -7.83 -9.51
N VAL A 52 11.04 -7.95 -10.20
CA VAL A 52 11.71 -6.80 -10.86
C VAL A 52 10.82 -6.17 -11.93
N ILE A 53 10.21 -6.98 -12.80
CA ILE A 53 9.32 -6.47 -13.85
C ILE A 53 8.12 -5.76 -13.24
N ALA A 54 7.49 -6.37 -12.24
CA ALA A 54 6.35 -5.78 -11.55
C ALA A 54 6.74 -4.49 -10.81
N GLY A 55 7.89 -4.45 -10.13
CA GLY A 55 8.40 -3.25 -9.49
C GLY A 55 8.66 -2.12 -10.48
N ALA A 56 9.25 -2.44 -11.65
CA ALA A 56 9.48 -1.46 -12.72
C ALA A 56 8.17 -0.93 -13.30
N LEU A 57 7.20 -1.82 -13.60
CA LEU A 57 5.89 -1.42 -14.13
C LEU A 57 5.08 -0.62 -13.09
N THR A 58 5.07 -1.07 -11.83
CA THR A 58 4.39 -0.34 -10.74
C THR A 58 4.96 1.07 -10.62
N THR A 59 6.28 1.20 -10.59
CA THR A 59 6.93 2.52 -10.48
C THR A 59 6.69 3.38 -11.72
N ALA A 60 6.69 2.80 -12.91
CA ALA A 60 6.37 3.54 -14.14
C ALA A 60 4.93 4.07 -14.14
N VAL A 61 3.97 3.33 -13.56
CA VAL A 61 2.57 3.78 -13.41
C VAL A 61 2.44 4.78 -12.26
N LEU A 62 3.02 4.48 -11.10
CA LEU A 62 2.97 5.35 -9.92
C LEU A 62 3.84 6.60 -10.08
N GLN A 63 4.77 6.63 -11.03
CA GLN A 63 5.79 7.68 -11.20
C GLN A 63 6.55 7.99 -9.90
N SER A 64 6.60 7.02 -8.98
CA SER A 64 7.21 7.16 -7.66
C SER A 64 7.80 5.84 -7.17
N SER A 65 9.13 5.75 -7.16
CA SER A 65 9.84 4.60 -6.57
C SER A 65 9.69 4.56 -5.05
N SER A 66 9.57 5.72 -4.40
CA SER A 66 9.31 5.80 -2.97
C SER A 66 7.97 5.15 -2.62
N ALA A 67 6.90 5.45 -3.38
CA ALA A 67 5.59 4.84 -3.18
C ALA A 67 5.64 3.31 -3.39
N THR A 68 6.31 2.84 -4.45
CA THR A 68 6.50 1.39 -4.71
C THR A 68 7.31 0.71 -3.60
N THR A 69 8.36 1.36 -3.11
CA THR A 69 9.21 0.83 -2.03
C THR A 69 8.45 0.77 -0.70
N VAL A 70 7.71 1.82 -0.34
CA VAL A 70 6.86 1.85 0.87
C VAL A 70 5.80 0.75 0.80
N MET A 71 5.18 0.54 -0.36
CA MET A 71 4.24 -0.56 -0.59
C MET A 71 4.91 -1.93 -0.39
N ALA A 72 6.10 -2.16 -0.94
CA ALA A 72 6.83 -3.42 -0.77
C ALA A 72 7.19 -3.66 0.72
N ILE A 73 7.61 -2.61 1.44
CA ILE A 73 7.88 -2.63 2.89
C ILE A 73 6.61 -2.99 3.67
N GLY A 74 5.47 -2.38 3.34
CA GLY A 74 4.18 -2.69 3.98
C GLY A 74 3.74 -4.12 3.70
N PHE A 75 3.87 -4.60 2.48
CA PHE A 75 3.50 -5.98 2.11
C PHE A 75 4.38 -7.04 2.80
N VAL A 76 5.70 -6.83 2.88
CA VAL A 76 6.56 -7.75 3.59
C VAL A 76 6.31 -7.68 5.10
N SER A 77 6.02 -6.52 5.64
CA SER A 77 5.63 -6.34 7.04
C SER A 77 4.34 -7.09 7.37
N ALA A 78 3.37 -7.02 6.48
CA ALA A 78 2.11 -7.75 6.57
C ALA A 78 2.25 -9.25 6.26
N GLY A 79 3.42 -9.75 5.86
CA GLY A 79 3.63 -11.14 5.44
C GLY A 79 2.84 -11.52 4.17
N LEU A 80 2.52 -10.53 3.32
CA LEU A 80 1.92 -10.75 2.00
C LEU A 80 2.95 -11.15 0.95
N MET A 81 4.23 -10.89 1.23
CA MET A 81 5.35 -11.32 0.41
C MET A 81 6.57 -11.64 1.25
N SER A 82 7.46 -12.46 0.71
CA SER A 82 8.73 -12.80 1.33
C SER A 82 9.78 -11.70 1.14
N LEU A 83 10.80 -11.68 1.99
CA LEU A 83 11.92 -10.75 1.90
C LEU A 83 12.60 -10.74 0.51
N PRO A 84 12.92 -11.89 -0.15
CA PRO A 84 13.48 -11.88 -1.50
C PRO A 84 12.57 -11.23 -2.55
N GLN A 85 11.25 -11.42 -2.43
CA GLN A 85 10.26 -10.80 -3.33
C GLN A 85 10.26 -9.27 -3.16
N ALA A 86 10.19 -8.77 -1.93
CA ALA A 86 10.23 -7.34 -1.63
C ALA A 86 11.53 -6.68 -2.15
N ILE A 87 12.68 -7.34 -1.95
CA ILE A 87 13.97 -6.87 -2.47
C ILE A 87 13.96 -6.79 -4.00
N SER A 88 13.40 -7.78 -4.69
CA SER A 88 13.33 -7.78 -6.15
C SER A 88 12.44 -6.67 -6.71
N ILE A 89 11.34 -6.33 -6.01
CA ILE A 89 10.48 -5.20 -6.36
C ILE A 89 11.26 -3.88 -6.27
N ILE A 90 12.06 -3.70 -5.23
CA ILE A 90 12.89 -2.49 -5.06
C ILE A 90 13.89 -2.36 -6.20
N PHE A 91 14.52 -3.45 -6.63
CA PHE A 91 15.41 -3.42 -7.80
C PHE A 91 14.66 -2.96 -9.05
N GLY A 92 13.44 -3.48 -9.27
CA GLY A 92 12.57 -3.03 -10.35
C GLY A 92 12.15 -1.57 -10.21
N ALA A 93 11.82 -1.12 -9.00
CA ALA A 93 11.44 0.26 -8.74
C ALA A 93 12.54 1.25 -9.13
N ASN A 94 13.81 0.93 -8.88
CA ASN A 94 14.93 1.76 -9.31
C ASN A 94 14.99 1.87 -10.85
N ILE A 95 14.73 0.78 -11.60
CA ILE A 95 14.61 0.86 -13.07
C ILE A 95 13.42 1.72 -13.47
N GLY A 96 12.25 1.51 -12.83
CA GLY A 96 11.02 2.26 -13.14
C GLY A 96 11.17 3.78 -12.98
N THR A 97 11.95 4.23 -11.99
CA THR A 97 12.26 5.67 -11.79
C THR A 97 12.94 6.29 -13.01
N THR A 98 13.74 5.51 -13.73
CA THR A 98 14.47 6.03 -14.89
C THR A 98 13.54 6.46 -16.04
N MET A 99 12.31 5.95 -16.08
CA MET A 99 11.30 6.36 -17.06
C MET A 99 10.98 7.86 -16.96
N THR A 100 10.91 8.39 -15.74
CA THR A 100 10.72 9.83 -15.53
C THR A 100 11.88 10.63 -16.14
N ALA A 101 13.12 10.23 -15.89
CA ALA A 101 14.30 10.87 -16.49
C ALA A 101 14.28 10.81 -18.02
N GLN A 102 13.81 9.68 -18.59
CA GLN A 102 13.66 9.52 -20.06
C GLN A 102 12.57 10.44 -20.62
N ILE A 103 11.46 10.59 -19.88
CA ILE A 103 10.36 11.51 -20.26
C ILE A 103 10.87 12.95 -20.26
N ILE A 104 11.54 13.40 -19.20
CA ILE A 104 12.08 14.76 -19.06
C ILE A 104 13.06 15.08 -20.17
N ALA A 105 13.81 14.09 -20.65
CA ALA A 105 14.80 14.26 -21.72
C ALA A 105 14.18 14.46 -23.13
N PHE A 106 12.83 14.45 -23.27
CA PHE A 106 12.22 14.84 -24.54
C PHE A 106 12.23 16.36 -24.69
N LYS A 107 12.60 16.84 -25.86
CA LYS A 107 12.52 18.25 -26.24
C LYS A 107 11.13 18.54 -26.84
N ILE A 108 10.20 19.03 -26.01
CA ILE A 108 8.83 19.33 -26.41
C ILE A 108 8.44 20.78 -26.11
N SER A 109 9.42 21.64 -25.84
CA SER A 109 9.19 23.05 -25.45
C SER A 109 8.20 23.78 -26.37
N ASP A 110 8.33 23.58 -27.68
CA ASP A 110 7.46 24.24 -28.68
C ASP A 110 5.99 23.76 -28.62
N TYR A 111 5.71 22.63 -27.99
CA TYR A 111 4.39 22.00 -27.94
C TYR A 111 3.73 22.06 -26.56
N ILE A 112 4.39 22.60 -25.54
CA ILE A 112 3.92 22.57 -24.14
C ILE A 112 2.50 23.16 -24.02
N TYR A 113 2.25 24.34 -24.58
CA TYR A 113 0.96 25.01 -24.49
C TYR A 113 -0.13 24.26 -25.24
N ILE A 114 0.20 23.62 -26.37
CA ILE A 114 -0.74 22.80 -27.14
C ILE A 114 -1.13 21.55 -26.33
N ILE A 115 -0.15 20.90 -25.69
CA ILE A 115 -0.37 19.72 -24.83
C ILE A 115 -1.26 20.08 -23.65
N ILE A 116 -0.99 21.21 -22.97
CA ILE A 116 -1.81 21.73 -21.87
C ILE A 116 -3.24 21.95 -22.35
N PHE A 117 -3.42 22.64 -23.49
CA PHE A 117 -4.75 22.94 -24.02
C PHE A 117 -5.53 21.68 -24.40
N ILE A 118 -4.92 20.75 -25.12
CA ILE A 118 -5.56 19.48 -25.51
C ILE A 118 -5.95 18.69 -24.25
N GLY A 119 -5.06 18.55 -23.28
CA GLY A 119 -5.33 17.85 -22.02
C GLY A 119 -6.48 18.50 -21.25
N PHE A 120 -6.52 19.83 -21.19
CA PHE A 120 -7.62 20.59 -20.58
C PHE A 120 -8.96 20.32 -21.28
N ILE A 121 -9.01 20.44 -22.60
CA ILE A 121 -10.25 20.22 -23.38
C ILE A 121 -10.77 18.80 -23.19
N ILE A 122 -9.89 17.78 -23.29
CA ILE A 122 -10.29 16.38 -23.09
C ILE A 122 -10.85 16.20 -21.67
N SER A 123 -10.16 16.70 -20.64
CA SER A 123 -10.59 16.54 -19.24
C SER A 123 -11.89 17.30 -18.93
N PHE A 124 -12.12 18.43 -19.61
CA PHE A 124 -13.30 19.28 -19.40
C PHE A 124 -14.57 18.73 -20.07
N ILE A 125 -14.43 18.16 -21.28
CA ILE A 125 -15.58 17.67 -22.08
C ILE A 125 -15.91 16.21 -21.75
N ALA A 126 -14.95 15.44 -21.23
CA ALA A 126 -15.12 14.01 -20.99
C ALA A 126 -16.22 13.70 -19.97
N LYS A 127 -17.15 12.81 -20.34
CA LYS A 127 -18.20 12.27 -19.45
C LYS A 127 -17.74 11.03 -18.68
N SER A 128 -16.77 10.30 -19.20
CA SER A 128 -16.23 9.09 -18.60
C SER A 128 -15.03 9.45 -17.72
N GLU A 129 -15.01 9.00 -16.46
CA GLU A 129 -13.90 9.21 -15.52
C GLU A 129 -12.55 8.72 -16.08
N LYS A 130 -12.56 7.62 -16.83
CA LYS A 130 -11.35 7.12 -17.47
C LYS A 130 -10.80 8.08 -18.53
N VAL A 131 -11.67 8.63 -19.39
CA VAL A 131 -11.27 9.59 -20.43
C VAL A 131 -10.84 10.90 -19.79
N LYS A 132 -11.55 11.34 -18.75
CA LYS A 132 -11.19 12.52 -17.95
C LYS A 132 -9.79 12.37 -17.32
N SER A 133 -9.50 11.21 -16.72
CA SER A 133 -8.17 10.92 -16.15
C SER A 133 -7.07 10.91 -17.22
N ILE A 134 -7.35 10.42 -18.44
CA ILE A 134 -6.41 10.50 -19.56
C ILE A 134 -6.16 11.96 -19.95
N GLY A 135 -7.22 12.77 -20.08
CA GLY A 135 -7.10 14.21 -20.36
C GLY A 135 -6.28 14.94 -19.30
N GLN A 136 -6.55 14.65 -18.03
CA GLN A 136 -5.78 15.19 -16.90
C GLN A 136 -4.31 14.72 -16.91
N THR A 137 -4.02 13.50 -17.33
CA THR A 137 -2.65 13.01 -17.51
C THR A 137 -1.91 13.82 -18.57
N ILE A 138 -2.56 14.10 -19.71
CA ILE A 138 -1.97 14.92 -20.79
C ILE A 138 -1.76 16.36 -20.31
N PHE A 139 -2.72 16.93 -19.59
CA PHE A 139 -2.61 18.26 -19.00
C PHE A 139 -1.44 18.35 -18.00
N ALA A 140 -1.36 17.39 -17.09
CA ALA A 140 -0.32 17.30 -16.08
C ALA A 140 1.08 17.10 -16.69
N PHE A 141 1.16 16.34 -17.79
CA PHE A 141 2.39 16.19 -18.58
C PHE A 141 2.85 17.55 -19.15
N GLY A 142 1.92 18.37 -19.68
CA GLY A 142 2.24 19.73 -20.12
C GLY A 142 2.71 20.63 -18.97
N LEU A 143 2.06 20.56 -17.79
CA LEU A 143 2.48 21.32 -16.61
C LEU A 143 3.90 20.92 -16.14
N LEU A 144 4.23 19.63 -16.18
CA LEU A 144 5.56 19.13 -15.83
C LEU A 144 6.63 19.84 -16.70
N PHE A 145 6.44 19.90 -18.01
CA PHE A 145 7.38 20.55 -18.90
C PHE A 145 7.37 22.08 -18.77
N LEU A 146 6.24 22.70 -18.49
CA LEU A 146 6.17 24.13 -18.18
C LEU A 146 7.01 24.48 -16.94
N GLY A 147 6.96 23.64 -15.90
CA GLY A 147 7.81 23.78 -14.72
C GLY A 147 9.31 23.69 -15.06
N ILE A 148 9.71 22.74 -15.92
CA ILE A 148 11.09 22.57 -16.39
C ILE A 148 11.54 23.80 -17.18
N GLU A 149 10.73 24.28 -18.12
CA GLU A 149 11.02 25.46 -18.92
C GLU A 149 11.19 26.72 -18.05
N THR A 150 10.27 26.91 -17.10
CA THR A 150 10.33 28.02 -16.13
C THR A 150 11.65 27.99 -15.32
N MET A 151 12.04 26.80 -14.84
CA MET A 151 13.33 26.65 -14.12
C MET A 151 14.50 26.98 -15.05
N GLY A 152 14.49 26.51 -16.30
CA GLY A 152 15.54 26.75 -17.27
C GLY A 152 15.77 28.23 -17.55
N ASP A 153 14.68 28.95 -17.78
CA ASP A 153 14.74 30.38 -18.12
C ASP A 153 15.35 31.23 -16.99
N VAL A 154 14.97 30.94 -15.74
CA VAL A 154 15.51 31.70 -14.59
C VAL A 154 16.94 31.29 -14.22
N MET A 155 17.42 30.14 -14.71
CA MET A 155 18.82 29.69 -14.46
C MET A 155 19.83 30.29 -15.46
N LYS A 156 19.38 30.78 -16.63
CA LYS A 156 20.27 31.38 -17.64
C LYS A 156 21.22 32.46 -17.08
N PRO A 157 20.77 33.42 -16.24
CA PRO A 157 21.66 34.42 -15.65
C PRO A 157 22.72 33.82 -14.68
N LEU A 158 22.40 32.69 -14.01
CA LEU A 158 23.36 32.03 -13.11
C LEU A 158 24.54 31.44 -13.88
N ALA A 159 24.31 31.00 -15.10
CA ALA A 159 25.35 30.44 -15.96
C ALA A 159 26.49 31.40 -16.22
N SER A 160 26.24 32.71 -16.17
CA SER A 160 27.25 33.76 -16.33
C SER A 160 27.89 34.24 -15.00
N SER A 161 27.46 33.72 -13.85
CA SER A 161 27.97 34.11 -12.54
C SER A 161 29.32 33.41 -12.21
N PRO A 162 30.44 34.15 -12.00
CA PRO A 162 31.74 33.53 -11.68
C PRO A 162 31.72 32.69 -10.41
N VAL A 163 30.94 33.07 -9.41
CA VAL A 163 30.81 32.31 -8.16
C VAL A 163 30.16 30.96 -8.41
N PHE A 164 29.15 30.95 -9.28
CA PHE A 164 28.39 29.76 -9.60
C PHE A 164 29.19 28.81 -10.51
N THR A 165 29.85 29.33 -11.55
CA THR A 165 30.72 28.53 -12.43
C THR A 165 31.88 27.89 -11.68
N ASN A 166 32.56 28.61 -10.76
CA ASN A 166 33.58 28.03 -9.91
C ASN A 166 33.07 26.90 -8.98
N LEU A 167 31.87 27.06 -8.44
CA LEU A 167 31.26 25.99 -7.62
C LEU A 167 30.99 24.74 -8.44
N ILE A 168 30.45 24.91 -9.62
CA ILE A 168 30.15 23.83 -10.57
C ILE A 168 31.41 23.12 -11.02
N GLU A 169 32.44 23.86 -11.37
CA GLU A 169 33.75 23.31 -11.76
C GLU A 169 34.32 22.42 -10.65
N ARG A 170 34.24 22.86 -9.38
CA ARG A 170 34.65 22.04 -8.24
C ARG A 170 33.83 20.75 -8.13
N VAL A 171 32.51 20.82 -8.28
CA VAL A 171 31.62 19.63 -8.23
C VAL A 171 31.92 18.69 -9.39
N ALA A 172 32.17 19.22 -10.61
CA ALA A 172 32.48 18.41 -11.78
C ALA A 172 33.84 17.69 -11.67
N HIS A 173 34.84 18.31 -10.99
CA HIS A 173 36.16 17.72 -10.84
C HIS A 173 36.34 16.81 -9.62
N ILE A 174 35.42 16.87 -8.62
CA ILE A 174 35.49 16.06 -7.41
C ILE A 174 34.27 15.14 -7.34
N PRO A 175 34.35 13.90 -7.86
CA PRO A 175 33.18 13.00 -7.94
C PRO A 175 32.49 12.78 -6.57
N VAL A 176 33.26 12.68 -5.48
CA VAL A 176 32.69 12.48 -4.13
C VAL A 176 31.82 13.68 -3.71
N LEU A 177 32.23 14.91 -4.09
CA LEU A 177 31.43 16.10 -3.84
C LEU A 177 30.13 16.08 -4.63
N GLY A 178 30.17 15.63 -5.89
CA GLY A 178 28.99 15.43 -6.72
C GLY A 178 27.99 14.44 -6.08
N VAL A 179 28.48 13.29 -5.60
CA VAL A 179 27.67 12.32 -4.86
C VAL A 179 27.04 12.94 -3.62
N PHE A 180 27.82 13.69 -2.84
CA PHE A 180 27.31 14.37 -1.63
C PHE A 180 26.21 15.37 -1.98
N VAL A 181 26.41 16.20 -3.01
CA VAL A 181 25.41 17.19 -3.46
C VAL A 181 24.12 16.48 -3.92
N GLY A 182 24.22 15.45 -4.76
CA GLY A 182 23.05 14.70 -5.23
C GLY A 182 22.30 14.03 -4.07
N THR A 183 23.03 13.41 -3.13
CA THR A 183 22.44 12.80 -1.93
C THR A 183 21.69 13.84 -1.09
N LEU A 184 22.32 14.98 -0.82
CA LEU A 184 21.71 16.04 0.00
C LEU A 184 20.48 16.65 -0.68
N MET A 185 20.53 16.90 -1.99
CA MET A 185 19.40 17.42 -2.74
C MET A 185 18.19 16.48 -2.62
N THR A 186 18.38 15.19 -2.83
CA THR A 186 17.29 14.21 -2.78
C THR A 186 16.79 13.98 -1.36
N LEU A 187 17.66 14.03 -0.35
CA LEU A 187 17.27 14.00 1.07
C LEU A 187 16.33 15.16 1.43
N VAL A 188 16.63 16.36 0.94
CA VAL A 188 15.83 17.58 1.23
C VAL A 188 14.53 17.58 0.44
N VAL A 189 14.59 17.29 -0.87
CA VAL A 189 13.44 17.35 -1.77
C VAL A 189 12.55 16.11 -1.61
N GLN A 190 13.12 15.00 -1.13
CA GLN A 190 12.47 13.67 -1.01
C GLN A 190 11.86 13.15 -2.32
N SER A 191 12.37 13.62 -3.46
CA SER A 191 11.93 13.24 -4.80
C SER A 191 13.12 13.14 -5.75
N SER A 192 13.51 11.92 -6.10
CA SER A 192 14.56 11.67 -7.09
C SER A 192 14.19 12.21 -8.47
N SER A 193 12.91 12.11 -8.86
CA SER A 193 12.44 12.66 -10.13
C SER A 193 12.63 14.17 -10.21
N ALA A 194 12.38 14.89 -9.11
CA ALA A 194 12.61 16.33 -9.04
C ALA A 194 14.11 16.68 -9.08
N THR A 195 14.94 15.93 -8.34
CA THR A 195 16.39 16.10 -8.34
C THR A 195 16.98 15.88 -9.74
N ILE A 196 16.55 14.81 -10.42
CA ILE A 196 16.98 14.52 -11.80
C ILE A 196 16.50 15.59 -12.78
N ALA A 197 15.28 16.10 -12.64
CA ALA A 197 14.78 17.19 -13.48
C ALA A 197 15.65 18.46 -13.34
N VAL A 198 15.98 18.83 -12.10
CA VAL A 198 16.87 19.95 -11.82
C VAL A 198 18.27 19.69 -12.40
N LEU A 199 18.82 18.47 -12.23
CA LEU A 199 20.12 18.09 -12.77
C LEU A 199 20.15 18.17 -14.29
N GLN A 200 19.14 17.61 -14.98
CA GLN A 200 19.04 17.61 -16.43
C GLN A 200 18.89 19.04 -16.98
N ASN A 201 18.02 19.83 -16.34
CA ASN A 201 17.84 21.24 -16.71
C ASN A 201 19.13 22.04 -16.52
N PHE A 202 19.79 21.83 -15.39
CA PHE A 202 21.04 22.48 -15.07
C PHE A 202 22.18 22.11 -16.04
N ALA A 203 22.35 20.82 -16.32
CA ALA A 203 23.34 20.34 -17.26
C ALA A 203 23.08 20.82 -18.70
N SER A 204 21.83 21.13 -19.06
CA SER A 204 21.47 21.70 -20.37
C SER A 204 21.74 23.19 -20.48
N GLN A 205 22.24 23.88 -19.44
CA GLN A 205 22.66 25.28 -19.56
C GLN A 205 23.99 25.36 -20.32
N PRO A 206 24.10 26.29 -21.27
CA PRO A 206 25.31 26.44 -22.06
C PRO A 206 26.44 27.02 -21.24
N GLY A 207 27.63 26.48 -21.45
CA GLY A 207 28.88 27.06 -20.99
C GLY A 207 29.24 28.36 -21.74
N PRO A 208 30.42 28.97 -21.48
CA PRO A 208 30.84 30.21 -22.11
C PRO A 208 30.95 30.17 -23.63
N ASP A 209 31.11 28.96 -24.21
CA ASP A 209 31.18 28.72 -25.67
C ASP A 209 29.82 28.54 -26.35
N GLY A 210 28.72 28.48 -25.57
CA GLY A 210 27.35 28.31 -26.06
C GLY A 210 27.03 26.90 -26.58
N VAL A 211 27.99 25.96 -26.58
CA VAL A 211 27.86 24.62 -27.19
C VAL A 211 28.09 23.49 -26.19
N THR A 212 29.04 23.68 -25.28
CA THR A 212 29.33 22.71 -24.21
C THR A 212 28.41 22.92 -23.00
N SER A 213 28.14 21.84 -22.27
CA SER A 213 27.42 21.91 -21.00
C SER A 213 28.30 22.51 -19.92
N MET A 214 27.72 23.33 -19.03
CA MET A 214 28.43 23.85 -17.86
C MET A 214 28.92 22.75 -16.93
N LEU A 215 28.22 21.65 -16.80
CA LEU A 215 28.53 20.56 -15.88
C LEU A 215 29.25 19.40 -16.59
N GLY A 216 28.91 19.18 -17.86
CA GLY A 216 29.35 18.01 -18.61
C GLY A 216 28.77 16.70 -18.07
N LEU A 217 28.77 15.66 -18.89
CA LEU A 217 28.22 14.35 -18.48
C LEU A 217 29.03 13.73 -17.33
N ALA A 218 30.34 13.86 -17.34
CA ALA A 218 31.22 13.33 -16.29
C ALA A 218 31.00 14.01 -14.93
N GLY A 219 30.57 15.28 -14.90
CA GLY A 219 30.18 15.99 -13.69
C GLY A 219 28.76 15.62 -13.24
N ALA A 220 27.84 15.35 -14.17
CA ALA A 220 26.46 15.01 -13.86
C ALA A 220 26.32 13.58 -13.26
N ILE A 221 27.11 12.60 -13.72
CA ILE A 221 27.03 11.21 -13.25
C ILE A 221 27.21 11.09 -11.73
N PRO A 222 28.22 11.70 -11.07
CA PRO A 222 28.34 11.62 -9.61
C PRO A 222 27.12 12.17 -8.85
N ILE A 223 26.51 13.25 -9.33
CA ILE A 223 25.29 13.82 -8.73
C ILE A 223 24.13 12.84 -8.86
N LEU A 224 23.98 12.19 -10.02
CA LEU A 224 23.00 11.15 -10.27
C LEU A 224 23.21 9.93 -9.36
N LEU A 225 24.45 9.49 -9.12
CA LEU A 225 24.76 8.42 -8.18
C LEU A 225 24.36 8.81 -6.74
N GLY A 226 24.58 10.07 -6.38
CA GLY A 226 24.15 10.61 -5.10
C GLY A 226 22.64 10.69 -4.94
N ASP A 227 21.91 11.08 -5.99
CA ASP A 227 20.46 11.07 -6.02
C ASP A 227 19.89 9.69 -5.69
N ASN A 228 20.44 8.65 -6.30
CA ASN A 228 20.03 7.26 -6.03
C ASN A 228 20.25 6.86 -4.55
N ILE A 229 21.37 7.30 -3.91
CA ILE A 229 21.60 7.09 -2.47
C ILE A 229 20.57 7.86 -1.65
N GLY A 230 20.34 9.14 -1.97
CA GLY A 230 19.40 10.01 -1.26
C GLY A 230 17.96 9.45 -1.23
N THR A 231 17.56 8.81 -2.31
CA THR A 231 16.22 8.19 -2.43
C THR A 231 15.98 7.11 -1.36
N THR A 232 17.01 6.46 -0.84
CA THR A 232 16.88 5.39 0.16
C THR A 232 16.34 5.84 1.50
N ILE A 233 16.41 7.13 1.82
CA ILE A 233 15.90 7.67 3.09
C ILE A 233 14.42 7.42 3.27
N THR A 234 13.63 7.48 2.20
CA THR A 234 12.18 7.22 2.26
C THR A 234 11.88 5.79 2.68
N ALA A 235 12.68 4.82 2.21
CA ALA A 235 12.58 3.43 2.61
C ALA A 235 12.95 3.24 4.09
N LEU A 236 14.03 3.87 4.55
CA LEU A 236 14.45 3.81 5.96
C LEU A 236 13.38 4.39 6.87
N LEU A 237 12.85 5.58 6.55
CA LEU A 237 11.77 6.20 7.31
C LEU A 237 10.49 5.35 7.31
N ALA A 238 10.15 4.73 6.17
CA ALA A 238 9.00 3.84 6.08
C ALA A 238 9.15 2.58 6.95
N SER A 239 10.36 2.08 7.15
CA SER A 239 10.64 0.87 7.93
C SER A 239 10.62 1.08 9.44
N ILE A 240 10.59 2.34 9.93
CA ILE A 240 10.54 2.65 11.36
C ILE A 240 9.22 2.14 11.95
N GLY A 241 9.31 1.36 13.03
CA GLY A 241 8.14 0.75 13.68
C GLY A 241 7.65 -0.54 13.01
N GLN A 242 8.17 -0.90 11.83
CA GLN A 242 7.78 -2.09 11.08
C GLN A 242 8.55 -3.35 11.50
N THR A 243 8.16 -4.50 10.92
CA THR A 243 8.79 -5.79 11.16
C THR A 243 10.27 -5.81 10.74
N LYS A 244 11.00 -6.86 11.16
CA LYS A 244 12.41 -7.02 10.79
C LYS A 244 12.63 -7.17 9.30
N ASP A 245 11.75 -7.89 8.61
CA ASP A 245 11.85 -8.06 7.16
C ASP A 245 11.56 -6.76 6.40
N ALA A 246 10.68 -5.90 6.92
CA ALA A 246 10.50 -4.54 6.44
C ALA A 246 11.78 -3.69 6.55
N LYS A 247 12.44 -3.74 7.70
CA LYS A 247 13.74 -3.06 7.93
C LYS A 247 14.85 -3.63 7.04
N ARG A 248 14.92 -4.96 6.90
CA ARG A 248 15.85 -5.66 5.98
C ARG A 248 15.65 -5.22 4.54
N THR A 249 14.40 -5.04 4.12
CA THR A 249 14.03 -4.55 2.80
C THR A 249 14.53 -3.12 2.56
N ALA A 250 14.37 -2.22 3.53
CA ALA A 250 14.90 -0.85 3.46
C ALA A 250 16.43 -0.81 3.41
N VAL A 251 17.10 -1.65 4.21
CA VAL A 251 18.57 -1.77 4.20
C VAL A 251 19.07 -2.35 2.87
N ALA A 252 18.35 -3.31 2.27
CA ALA A 252 18.69 -3.83 0.94
C ALA A 252 18.66 -2.72 -0.13
N HIS A 253 17.70 -1.78 -0.05
CA HIS A 253 17.66 -0.62 -0.93
C HIS A 253 18.90 0.28 -0.76
N CYS A 254 19.33 0.51 0.48
CA CYS A 254 20.57 1.26 0.75
C CYS A 254 21.80 0.54 0.18
N ILE A 255 21.92 -0.78 0.40
CA ILE A 255 23.06 -1.57 -0.09
C ILE A 255 23.11 -1.55 -1.61
N PHE A 256 21.97 -1.68 -2.29
CA PHE A 256 21.88 -1.61 -3.76
C PHE A 256 22.47 -0.31 -4.28
N ASN A 257 22.01 0.84 -3.78
CA ASN A 257 22.42 2.15 -4.27
C ASN A 257 23.85 2.52 -3.84
N ILE A 258 24.25 2.22 -2.60
CA ILE A 258 25.60 2.50 -2.11
C ILE A 258 26.62 1.63 -2.84
N SER A 259 26.38 0.33 -3.00
CA SER A 259 27.29 -0.56 -3.71
C SER A 259 27.43 -0.17 -5.18
N GLY A 260 26.34 0.26 -5.82
CA GLY A 260 26.34 0.79 -7.16
C GLY A 260 27.18 2.07 -7.28
N CYS A 261 26.97 3.01 -6.37
CA CYS A 261 27.80 4.23 -6.32
C CYS A 261 29.28 3.90 -6.16
N LEU A 262 29.63 3.03 -5.22
CA LEU A 262 31.03 2.61 -5.00
C LEU A 262 31.65 1.93 -6.24
N LEU A 263 30.86 1.13 -6.97
CA LEU A 263 31.30 0.48 -8.19
C LEU A 263 31.56 1.50 -9.31
N PHE A 264 30.64 2.44 -9.52
CA PHE A 264 30.69 3.35 -10.67
C PHE A 264 31.52 4.60 -10.45
N ILE A 265 31.73 5.05 -9.20
CA ILE A 265 32.46 6.29 -8.93
C ILE A 265 33.92 6.23 -9.41
N GLY A 266 34.55 5.06 -9.39
CA GLY A 266 35.90 4.84 -9.93
C GLY A 266 35.96 4.80 -11.46
N PHE A 267 34.82 4.67 -12.13
CA PHE A 267 34.71 4.50 -13.57
C PHE A 267 33.87 5.60 -14.25
N VAL A 268 33.73 6.77 -13.63
CA VAL A 268 32.88 7.87 -14.16
C VAL A 268 33.24 8.24 -15.59
N LYS A 269 34.53 8.43 -15.92
CA LYS A 269 34.96 8.80 -17.27
C LYS A 269 34.70 7.71 -18.32
N PRO A 270 35.10 6.43 -18.13
CA PRO A 270 34.76 5.36 -19.04
C PRO A 270 33.24 5.15 -19.21
N PHE A 271 32.49 5.30 -18.12
CA PHE A 271 31.03 5.19 -18.16
C PHE A 271 30.41 6.35 -18.95
N ALA A 272 30.87 7.58 -18.74
CA ALA A 272 30.43 8.74 -19.53
C ALA A 272 30.73 8.54 -21.03
N ALA A 273 31.92 8.05 -21.39
CA ALA A 273 32.26 7.75 -22.77
C ALA A 273 31.34 6.68 -23.40
N LEU A 274 31.03 5.61 -22.66
CA LEU A 274 30.06 4.60 -23.08
C LEU A 274 28.67 5.22 -23.33
N ILE A 275 28.19 6.02 -22.40
CA ILE A 275 26.88 6.69 -22.51
C ILE A 275 26.85 7.61 -23.73
N GLN A 276 27.91 8.41 -23.94
CA GLN A 276 28.03 9.27 -25.12
C GLN A 276 28.04 8.46 -26.42
N HIS A 277 28.63 7.27 -26.39
CA HIS A 277 28.66 6.38 -27.57
C HIS A 277 27.28 5.86 -27.96
N ILE A 278 26.46 5.44 -26.99
CA ILE A 278 25.12 4.86 -27.21
C ILE A 278 24.00 5.90 -27.31
N SER A 279 24.30 7.17 -27.02
CA SER A 279 23.30 8.26 -27.01
C SER A 279 23.29 9.03 -28.33
N PRO A 280 22.23 9.82 -28.61
CA PRO A 280 22.20 10.70 -29.77
C PRO A 280 23.42 11.63 -29.82
N LYS A 281 23.86 11.94 -31.04
CA LYS A 281 24.98 12.85 -31.30
C LYS A 281 24.44 14.26 -31.56
N GLY A 282 25.20 15.27 -31.21
CA GLY A 282 24.86 16.68 -31.39
C GLY A 282 25.64 17.59 -30.42
N PRO A 283 25.37 18.90 -30.43
CA PRO A 283 25.87 19.82 -29.42
C PRO A 283 25.60 19.31 -28.01
N GLU A 284 26.56 19.39 -27.09
CA GLU A 284 26.45 18.77 -25.77
C GLU A 284 25.21 19.27 -25.01
N VAL A 285 24.97 20.58 -25.00
CA VAL A 285 23.79 21.19 -24.36
C VAL A 285 22.47 20.67 -24.89
N GLU A 286 22.45 20.11 -26.11
CA GLU A 286 21.24 19.59 -26.71
C GLU A 286 20.99 18.14 -26.35
N VAL A 287 22.04 17.35 -26.16
CA VAL A 287 21.92 15.89 -25.96
C VAL A 287 22.16 15.45 -24.53
N ILE A 288 22.73 16.31 -23.65
CA ILE A 288 23.16 15.92 -22.33
C ILE A 288 21.99 15.45 -21.42
N SER A 289 20.81 16.05 -21.54
CA SER A 289 19.64 15.60 -20.78
C SER A 289 19.31 14.13 -21.11
N ARG A 290 19.36 13.76 -22.41
CA ARG A 290 19.19 12.37 -22.84
C ARG A 290 20.33 11.47 -22.38
N GLN A 291 21.56 11.96 -22.39
CA GLN A 291 22.73 11.22 -21.90
C GLN A 291 22.60 10.93 -20.39
N ILE A 292 22.18 11.90 -19.60
CA ILE A 292 21.92 11.72 -18.16
C ILE A 292 20.83 10.66 -17.94
N ALA A 293 19.73 10.73 -18.70
CA ALA A 293 18.66 9.73 -18.63
C ALA A 293 19.16 8.31 -18.99
N ASN A 294 19.99 8.19 -20.04
CA ASN A 294 20.59 6.93 -20.45
C ASN A 294 21.58 6.41 -19.39
N ALA A 295 22.39 7.30 -18.78
CA ALA A 295 23.28 6.94 -17.68
C ALA A 295 22.47 6.38 -16.48
N HIS A 296 21.38 7.06 -16.12
CA HIS A 296 20.48 6.61 -15.05
C HIS A 296 19.88 5.23 -15.34
N THR A 297 19.38 5.03 -16.57
CA THR A 297 18.78 3.76 -16.99
C THR A 297 19.82 2.63 -17.00
N LEU A 298 20.98 2.86 -17.64
CA LEU A 298 22.01 1.83 -17.74
C LEU A 298 22.59 1.45 -16.37
N PHE A 299 22.82 2.43 -15.48
CA PHE A 299 23.24 2.19 -14.10
C PHE A 299 22.26 1.26 -13.38
N ASN A 300 20.96 1.62 -13.37
CA ASN A 300 19.96 0.85 -12.62
C ASN A 300 19.72 -0.55 -13.23
N ILE A 301 19.74 -0.69 -14.55
CA ILE A 301 19.68 -2.00 -15.22
C ILE A 301 20.89 -2.85 -14.84
N THR A 302 22.11 -2.29 -14.92
CA THR A 302 23.34 -3.03 -14.60
C THR A 302 23.33 -3.50 -13.14
N MET A 303 23.01 -2.61 -12.20
CA MET A 303 22.94 -2.97 -10.79
C MET A 303 21.84 -4.00 -10.49
N THR A 304 20.69 -3.88 -11.16
CA THR A 304 19.62 -4.87 -11.04
C THR A 304 20.04 -6.24 -11.54
N LEU A 305 20.70 -6.33 -12.70
CA LEU A 305 21.20 -7.60 -13.22
C LEU A 305 22.20 -8.26 -12.28
N ILE A 306 23.13 -7.47 -11.71
CA ILE A 306 24.09 -7.96 -10.72
C ILE A 306 23.37 -8.50 -9.49
N TRP A 307 22.48 -7.70 -8.87
CA TRP A 307 21.88 -8.05 -7.61
C TRP A 307 20.74 -9.08 -7.72
N VAL A 308 20.06 -9.21 -8.86
CA VAL A 308 19.10 -10.30 -9.08
C VAL A 308 19.81 -11.66 -9.09
N CYS A 309 20.97 -11.74 -9.74
CA CYS A 309 21.80 -12.95 -9.69
C CYS A 309 22.32 -13.23 -8.26
N LEU A 310 22.56 -12.19 -7.47
CA LEU A 310 23.09 -12.25 -6.11
C LEU A 310 22.01 -12.08 -5.03
N ILE A 311 20.72 -12.25 -5.34
CA ILE A 311 19.63 -11.97 -4.40
C ILE A 311 19.73 -12.77 -3.10
N LYS A 312 20.16 -14.04 -3.16
CA LYS A 312 20.39 -14.86 -1.99
C LYS A 312 21.52 -14.31 -1.10
N PHE A 313 22.54 -13.70 -1.72
CA PHE A 313 23.63 -13.05 -1.01
C PHE A 313 23.17 -11.74 -0.36
N MET A 314 22.36 -10.94 -1.06
CA MET A 314 21.71 -9.73 -0.50
C MET A 314 20.90 -10.08 0.75
N VAL A 315 20.05 -11.11 0.65
CA VAL A 315 19.25 -11.60 1.77
C VAL A 315 20.15 -12.00 2.96
N LYS A 316 21.24 -12.73 2.69
CA LYS A 316 22.19 -13.11 3.76
C LYS A 316 22.82 -11.89 4.43
N ILE A 317 23.21 -10.87 3.67
CA ILE A 317 23.77 -9.62 4.20
C ILE A 317 22.76 -8.94 5.13
N VAL A 318 21.54 -8.69 4.66
CA VAL A 318 20.54 -7.97 5.46
C VAL A 318 20.06 -8.74 6.68
N MET A 319 20.02 -10.08 6.61
CA MET A 319 19.74 -10.93 7.78
C MET A 319 20.87 -10.91 8.81
N THR A 320 22.11 -10.76 8.36
CA THR A 320 23.27 -10.62 9.25
C THR A 320 23.28 -9.25 9.93
N LEU A 321 22.96 -8.19 9.18
CA LEU A 321 22.90 -6.82 9.73
C LEU A 321 21.71 -6.62 10.68
N ILE A 322 20.59 -7.29 10.41
CA ILE A 322 19.38 -7.24 11.22
C ILE A 322 18.98 -8.68 11.55
N PRO A 323 19.55 -9.28 12.62
CA PRO A 323 19.27 -10.66 12.99
C PRO A 323 17.85 -10.86 13.52
N ASP A 324 17.34 -12.10 13.44
CA ASP A 324 16.08 -12.46 14.05
C ASP A 324 16.16 -12.25 15.57
N GLY A 325 15.08 -11.74 16.16
CA GLY A 325 14.96 -11.58 17.61
C GLY A 325 13.75 -12.35 18.11
N LYS A 326 13.53 -12.30 19.43
CA LYS A 326 12.30 -12.84 20.02
C LYS A 326 11.09 -12.24 19.33
N ALA A 327 10.06 -13.05 19.06
CA ALA A 327 8.79 -12.59 18.53
C ALA A 327 8.30 -11.42 19.39
N VAL A 328 7.91 -10.33 18.76
CA VAL A 328 7.26 -9.22 19.45
C VAL A 328 5.90 -9.73 19.89
N ASP A 329 5.58 -9.61 21.18
CA ASP A 329 4.24 -9.87 21.69
C ASP A 329 3.29 -8.90 20.94
N MET A 330 2.46 -9.45 20.07
CA MET A 330 1.55 -8.64 19.26
C MET A 330 0.40 -8.20 20.16
N ASP A 331 0.35 -6.91 20.48
CA ASP A 331 -0.82 -6.31 21.15
C ASP A 331 -2.06 -6.60 20.30
N SER A 332 -2.90 -7.51 20.78
CA SER A 332 -4.09 -8.01 20.06
C SER A 332 -5.12 -6.92 19.78
N ALA A 333 -5.05 -5.79 20.50
CA ALA A 333 -5.95 -4.65 20.36
C ALA A 333 -5.52 -3.62 19.31
N LYS A 334 -4.40 -3.85 18.59
CA LYS A 334 -3.92 -2.95 17.53
C LYS A 334 -3.90 -3.65 16.18
N PRO A 335 -4.17 -2.91 15.07
CA PRO A 335 -3.97 -3.42 13.73
C PRO A 335 -2.52 -3.84 13.52
N VAL A 336 -2.34 -5.02 12.92
CA VAL A 336 -1.00 -5.57 12.63
C VAL A 336 -0.61 -5.29 11.18
N PHE A 337 -1.59 -5.27 10.27
CA PHE A 337 -1.36 -5.20 8.84
C PHE A 337 -1.60 -3.80 8.26
N LEU A 338 -2.34 -2.91 8.94
CA LEU A 338 -2.62 -1.57 8.43
C LEU A 338 -1.38 -0.67 8.50
N ASP A 339 -1.19 0.14 7.47
CA ASP A 339 -0.10 1.12 7.38
C ASP A 339 -0.61 2.43 6.73
N ASP A 340 -0.63 3.51 7.50
CA ASP A 340 -1.11 4.83 7.05
C ASP A 340 -0.28 5.40 5.89
N LYS A 341 0.98 4.95 5.74
CA LYS A 341 1.86 5.37 4.65
C LYS A 341 1.40 4.88 3.28
N ILE A 342 0.51 3.86 3.25
CA ILE A 342 -0.01 3.25 2.01
C ILE A 342 -1.41 3.80 1.65
N ILE A 343 -1.96 4.70 2.43
CA ILE A 343 -3.34 5.20 2.26
C ILE A 343 -3.59 5.81 0.87
N ASN A 344 -2.57 6.42 0.27
CA ASN A 344 -2.63 6.97 -1.09
C ASN A 344 -2.47 5.91 -2.20
N GLN A 345 -2.43 4.63 -1.86
CA GLN A 345 -2.30 3.50 -2.78
C GLN A 345 -3.46 2.51 -2.53
N PRO A 346 -4.70 2.84 -2.99
CA PRO A 346 -5.91 2.11 -2.62
C PRO A 346 -5.84 0.60 -2.89
N ALA A 347 -5.26 0.20 -4.02
CA ALA A 347 -5.14 -1.23 -4.36
C ALA A 347 -4.30 -2.01 -3.34
N ALA A 348 -3.25 -1.42 -2.79
CA ALA A 348 -2.41 -2.02 -1.76
C ALA A 348 -3.08 -1.95 -0.39
N ALA A 349 -3.64 -0.79 -0.04
CA ALA A 349 -4.32 -0.57 1.24
C ALA A 349 -5.49 -1.56 1.44
N LEU A 350 -6.32 -1.80 0.42
CA LEU A 350 -7.43 -2.74 0.48
C LEU A 350 -6.98 -4.19 0.72
N GLN A 351 -5.79 -4.59 0.24
CA GLN A 351 -5.22 -5.91 0.53
C GLN A 351 -4.85 -6.05 2.01
N LEU A 352 -4.26 -5.01 2.60
CA LEU A 352 -3.92 -5.00 4.02
C LEU A 352 -5.17 -5.03 4.89
N VAL A 353 -6.21 -4.27 4.52
CA VAL A 353 -7.52 -4.31 5.20
C VAL A 353 -8.15 -5.69 5.13
N ALA A 354 -8.17 -6.33 3.96
CA ALA A 354 -8.74 -7.68 3.81
C ALA A 354 -8.02 -8.68 4.73
N LYS A 355 -6.70 -8.57 4.86
CA LYS A 355 -5.92 -9.42 5.77
C LYS A 355 -6.22 -9.13 7.24
N GLU A 356 -6.39 -7.86 7.60
CA GLU A 356 -6.77 -7.49 8.96
C GLU A 356 -8.18 -8.00 9.32
N ILE A 357 -9.14 -7.93 8.39
CA ILE A 357 -10.49 -8.47 8.57
C ILE A 357 -10.43 -9.99 8.80
N LEU A 358 -9.59 -10.72 8.06
CA LEU A 358 -9.40 -12.16 8.28
C LEU A 358 -8.83 -12.44 9.68
N ARG A 359 -7.87 -11.64 10.17
CA ARG A 359 -7.34 -11.77 11.53
C ARG A 359 -8.42 -11.54 12.58
N VAL A 360 -9.24 -10.51 12.43
CA VAL A 360 -10.39 -10.25 13.31
C VAL A 360 -11.37 -11.42 13.28
N SER A 361 -11.63 -11.98 12.10
CA SER A 361 -12.51 -13.13 11.95
C SER A 361 -12.03 -14.37 12.73
N GLU A 362 -10.72 -14.61 12.76
CA GLU A 362 -10.14 -15.70 13.57
C GLU A 362 -10.29 -15.41 15.07
N MET A 363 -10.11 -14.15 15.51
CA MET A 363 -10.37 -13.77 16.91
C MET A 363 -11.83 -13.98 17.29
N VAL A 364 -12.76 -13.62 16.41
CA VAL A 364 -14.21 -13.85 16.63
C VAL A 364 -14.54 -15.34 16.70
N LYS A 365 -13.90 -16.21 15.91
CA LYS A 365 -14.07 -17.67 16.05
C LYS A 365 -13.72 -18.16 17.45
N VAL A 366 -12.64 -17.66 18.02
CA VAL A 366 -12.25 -17.99 19.40
C VAL A 366 -13.33 -17.54 20.38
N VAL A 367 -13.83 -16.30 20.25
CA VAL A 367 -14.89 -15.76 21.13
C VAL A 367 -16.18 -16.61 21.02
N VAL A 368 -16.56 -17.04 19.81
CA VAL A 368 -17.72 -17.94 19.62
C VAL A 368 -17.50 -19.28 20.33
N ALA A 369 -16.32 -19.89 20.18
CA ALA A 369 -16.00 -21.16 20.83
C ALA A 369 -15.98 -21.05 22.36
N ASP A 370 -15.37 -20.00 22.90
CA ASP A 370 -15.34 -19.72 24.34
C ASP A 370 -16.78 -19.52 24.88
N THR A 371 -17.63 -18.79 24.15
CA THR A 371 -19.05 -18.61 24.51
C THR A 371 -19.78 -19.95 24.59
N ILE A 372 -19.57 -20.87 23.63
CA ILE A 372 -20.14 -22.21 23.66
C ILE A 372 -19.68 -22.98 24.90
N THR A 373 -18.40 -22.81 25.26
CA THR A 373 -17.84 -23.44 26.45
C THR A 373 -18.49 -22.91 27.72
N ILE A 374 -18.64 -21.58 27.87
CA ILE A 374 -19.31 -20.96 29.02
C ILE A 374 -20.77 -21.42 29.12
N VAL A 375 -21.51 -21.47 27.99
CA VAL A 375 -22.89 -21.97 27.98
C VAL A 375 -22.97 -23.43 28.46
N LYS A 376 -21.94 -24.24 28.17
CA LYS A 376 -21.88 -25.66 28.54
C LYS A 376 -21.44 -25.88 29.99
N THR A 377 -20.40 -25.18 30.42
CA THR A 377 -19.75 -25.41 31.72
C THR A 377 -20.32 -24.55 32.84
N GLU A 378 -20.93 -23.43 32.49
CA GLU A 378 -21.38 -22.37 33.41
C GLU A 378 -20.24 -21.79 34.29
N ASP A 379 -18.99 -21.89 33.78
CA ASP A 379 -17.80 -21.37 34.49
C ASP A 379 -17.70 -19.85 34.27
N MET A 380 -17.96 -19.09 35.34
CA MET A 380 -17.92 -17.62 35.31
C MET A 380 -16.51 -17.04 35.33
N ASN A 381 -15.49 -17.84 35.65
CA ASN A 381 -14.10 -17.38 35.59
C ASN A 381 -13.67 -17.09 34.15
N GLU A 382 -14.31 -17.71 33.16
CA GLU A 382 -14.04 -17.49 31.74
C GLU A 382 -14.77 -16.25 31.16
N LEU A 383 -15.70 -15.66 31.92
CA LEU A 383 -16.51 -14.54 31.41
C LEU A 383 -15.72 -13.24 31.24
N GLU A 384 -14.91 -12.87 32.23
CA GLU A 384 -14.09 -11.65 32.18
C GLU A 384 -13.07 -11.71 31.04
N PRO A 385 -12.29 -12.80 30.86
CA PRO A 385 -11.43 -12.96 29.68
C PRO A 385 -12.18 -12.88 28.34
N LEU A 386 -13.41 -13.40 28.27
CA LEU A 386 -14.24 -13.31 27.06
C LEU A 386 -14.66 -11.86 26.77
N GLN A 387 -15.06 -11.12 27.81
CA GLN A 387 -15.43 -9.70 27.66
C GLN A 387 -14.24 -8.84 27.21
N GLU A 388 -13.04 -9.11 27.74
CA GLU A 388 -11.81 -8.45 27.29
C GLU A 388 -11.52 -8.73 25.82
N LYS A 389 -11.64 -9.98 25.36
CA LYS A 389 -11.50 -10.33 23.93
C LYS A 389 -12.53 -9.59 23.07
N GLY A 390 -13.77 -9.49 23.53
CA GLY A 390 -14.81 -8.71 22.86
C GLY A 390 -14.45 -7.23 22.72
N LEU A 391 -13.94 -6.62 23.79
CA LEU A 391 -13.49 -5.22 23.79
C LEU A 391 -12.28 -5.00 22.85
N GLN A 392 -11.36 -5.95 22.81
CA GLN A 392 -10.22 -5.91 21.88
C GLN A 392 -10.68 -5.97 20.42
N ILE A 393 -11.64 -6.86 20.11
CA ILE A 393 -12.26 -6.93 18.78
C ILE A 393 -12.91 -5.60 18.42
N LYS A 394 -13.70 -5.01 19.34
CA LYS A 394 -14.35 -3.73 19.11
C LYS A 394 -13.36 -2.61 18.81
N LYS A 395 -12.30 -2.46 19.61
CA LYS A 395 -11.24 -1.47 19.36
C LYS A 395 -10.58 -1.66 18.00
N LEU A 396 -10.33 -2.91 17.63
CA LEU A 396 -9.67 -3.23 16.38
C LEU A 396 -10.58 -2.92 15.17
N THR A 397 -11.87 -3.24 15.24
CA THR A 397 -12.82 -2.93 14.18
C THR A 397 -13.04 -1.44 14.01
N ASP A 398 -13.05 -0.67 15.10
CA ASP A 398 -13.10 0.79 15.05
C ASP A 398 -11.88 1.37 14.30
N GLN A 399 -10.67 0.89 14.59
CA GLN A 399 -9.44 1.35 13.92
C GLN A 399 -9.41 0.97 12.43
N ILE A 400 -9.91 -0.22 12.07
CA ILE A 400 -10.03 -0.62 10.67
C ILE A 400 -11.05 0.28 9.94
N THR A 401 -12.15 0.62 10.61
CA THR A 401 -13.18 1.53 10.06
C THR A 401 -12.62 2.93 9.84
N GLU A 402 -11.86 3.47 10.79
CA GLU A 402 -11.16 4.75 10.66
C GLU A 402 -10.18 4.74 9.48
N TYR A 403 -9.42 3.67 9.31
CA TYR A 403 -8.51 3.51 8.18
C TYR A 403 -9.24 3.48 6.84
N LEU A 404 -10.36 2.75 6.74
CA LEU A 404 -11.21 2.72 5.54
C LEU A 404 -11.82 4.10 5.25
N ALA A 405 -12.25 4.84 6.26
CA ALA A 405 -12.75 6.20 6.10
C ALA A 405 -11.66 7.18 5.61
N ALA A 406 -10.44 7.07 6.15
CA ALA A 406 -9.30 7.84 5.70
C ALA A 406 -8.92 7.52 4.24
N LEU A 407 -9.02 6.24 3.84
CA LEU A 407 -8.80 5.80 2.47
C LEU A 407 -9.83 6.40 1.51
N PHE A 408 -11.11 6.51 1.90
CA PHE A 408 -12.13 7.23 1.13
C PHE A 408 -11.80 8.72 0.97
N SER A 409 -11.34 9.34 2.05
CA SER A 409 -11.04 10.78 2.08
C SER A 409 -9.82 11.16 1.25
N ALA A 410 -8.91 10.24 1.00
CA ALA A 410 -7.71 10.46 0.19
C ALA A 410 -8.01 10.78 -1.30
N GLY A 411 -9.22 10.47 -1.80
CA GLY A 411 -9.69 10.85 -3.14
C GLY A 411 -8.97 10.16 -4.31
N THR A 412 -8.12 9.18 -4.03
CA THR A 412 -7.30 8.46 -5.02
C THR A 412 -7.96 7.21 -5.58
N MET A 413 -9.13 6.82 -5.04
CA MET A 413 -9.85 5.62 -5.42
C MET A 413 -10.60 5.75 -6.75
N THR A 414 -10.66 4.64 -7.49
CA THR A 414 -11.63 4.46 -8.57
C THR A 414 -13.02 4.16 -8.00
N GLU A 415 -14.07 4.35 -8.78
CA GLU A 415 -15.45 4.01 -8.39
C GLU A 415 -15.57 2.55 -7.93
N GLN A 416 -14.89 1.63 -8.61
CA GLN A 416 -14.85 0.22 -8.23
C GLN A 416 -14.16 -0.01 -6.89
N GLN A 417 -13.03 0.65 -6.63
CA GLN A 417 -12.34 0.56 -5.34
C GLN A 417 -13.18 1.16 -4.20
N ALA A 418 -13.95 2.22 -4.47
CA ALA A 418 -14.88 2.79 -3.52
C ALA A 418 -16.00 1.78 -3.17
N ALA A 419 -16.58 1.10 -4.16
CA ALA A 419 -17.56 0.04 -3.94
C ALA A 419 -16.96 -1.14 -3.14
N GLN A 420 -15.74 -1.55 -3.46
CA GLN A 420 -15.01 -2.59 -2.72
C GLN A 420 -14.76 -2.19 -1.26
N THR A 421 -14.40 -0.93 -1.01
CA THR A 421 -14.21 -0.39 0.34
C THR A 421 -15.52 -0.46 1.15
N ALA A 422 -16.64 -0.07 0.54
CA ALA A 422 -17.95 -0.19 1.18
C ALA A 422 -18.28 -1.65 1.54
N SER A 423 -17.99 -2.59 0.65
CA SER A 423 -18.21 -4.01 0.91
C SER A 423 -17.35 -4.55 2.05
N LEU A 424 -16.08 -4.12 2.15
CA LEU A 424 -15.22 -4.48 3.28
C LEU A 424 -15.75 -3.93 4.60
N MET A 425 -16.34 -2.72 4.61
CA MET A 425 -17.03 -2.17 5.79
C MET A 425 -18.22 -3.03 6.21
N TYR A 426 -19.04 -3.54 5.26
CA TYR A 426 -20.14 -4.45 5.57
C TYR A 426 -19.65 -5.77 6.16
N ILE A 427 -18.61 -6.38 5.56
CA ILE A 427 -17.99 -7.61 6.08
C ILE A 427 -17.51 -7.38 7.51
N LEU A 428 -16.76 -6.29 7.74
CA LEU A 428 -16.22 -5.95 9.06
C LEU A 428 -17.33 -5.79 10.11
N SER A 429 -18.42 -5.11 9.75
CA SER A 429 -19.57 -4.90 10.64
C SER A 429 -20.26 -6.22 11.02
N ASP A 430 -20.43 -7.16 10.10
CA ASP A 430 -21.03 -8.46 10.40
C ASP A 430 -20.09 -9.37 11.21
N VAL A 431 -18.78 -9.29 10.99
CA VAL A 431 -17.76 -9.99 11.81
C VAL A 431 -17.75 -9.43 13.24
N GLU A 432 -17.74 -8.11 13.41
CA GLU A 432 -17.85 -7.46 14.72
C GLU A 432 -19.12 -7.90 15.45
N ARG A 433 -20.26 -7.84 14.75
CA ARG A 433 -21.56 -8.21 15.29
C ARG A 433 -21.57 -9.64 15.81
N MET A 434 -20.94 -10.59 15.09
CA MET A 434 -20.77 -11.96 15.56
C MET A 434 -20.07 -12.03 16.91
N GLY A 435 -18.94 -11.33 17.06
CA GLY A 435 -18.17 -11.29 18.30
C GLY A 435 -18.97 -10.67 19.46
N MET A 436 -19.59 -9.52 19.22
CA MET A 436 -20.37 -8.81 20.25
C MET A 436 -21.61 -9.59 20.72
N LEU A 437 -22.36 -10.19 19.76
CA LEU A 437 -23.52 -11.02 20.12
C LEU A 437 -23.10 -12.29 20.89
N SER A 438 -21.91 -12.85 20.61
CA SER A 438 -21.36 -13.98 21.37
C SER A 438 -21.13 -13.59 22.84
N VAL A 439 -20.53 -12.43 23.09
CA VAL A 439 -20.36 -11.89 24.46
C VAL A 439 -21.70 -11.67 25.16
N GLU A 440 -22.71 -11.18 24.43
CA GLU A 440 -24.06 -11.00 24.99
C GLU A 440 -24.72 -12.34 25.37
N VAL A 441 -24.52 -13.41 24.58
CA VAL A 441 -24.98 -14.76 24.95
C VAL A 441 -24.32 -15.21 26.26
N ALA A 442 -23.02 -14.97 26.45
CA ALA A 442 -22.34 -15.32 27.70
C ALA A 442 -22.86 -14.52 28.90
N LYS A 443 -23.19 -13.23 28.73
CA LYS A 443 -23.84 -12.40 29.78
C LYS A 443 -25.21 -12.96 30.16
N CYS A 444 -25.99 -13.49 29.20
CA CYS A 444 -27.25 -14.15 29.53
C CYS A 444 -27.05 -15.40 30.40
N VAL A 445 -25.92 -16.08 30.31
CA VAL A 445 -25.57 -17.19 31.20
C VAL A 445 -25.22 -16.69 32.58
N GLN A 446 -24.48 -15.58 32.70
CA GLN A 446 -24.23 -14.91 33.98
C GLN A 446 -25.55 -14.55 34.69
N GLU A 447 -26.45 -13.91 33.96
CA GLU A 447 -27.77 -13.52 34.47
C GLU A 447 -28.58 -14.72 34.97
N LYS A 448 -28.48 -15.86 34.24
CA LYS A 448 -29.07 -17.14 34.62
C LYS A 448 -28.53 -17.63 35.96
N ILE A 449 -27.22 -17.57 36.20
CA ILE A 449 -26.56 -18.06 37.41
C ILE A 449 -26.90 -17.14 38.59
N GLU A 450 -26.76 -15.82 38.42
CA GLU A 450 -27.03 -14.81 39.46
C GLU A 450 -28.47 -14.90 39.97
N ASN A 451 -29.43 -15.09 39.08
CA ASN A 451 -30.84 -15.23 39.41
C ASN A 451 -31.24 -16.69 39.75
N ARG A 452 -30.28 -17.62 39.81
CA ARG A 452 -30.52 -19.05 40.10
C ARG A 452 -31.56 -19.68 39.18
N TYR A 453 -31.55 -19.29 37.91
CA TYR A 453 -32.45 -19.85 36.90
C TYR A 453 -31.97 -21.25 36.51
N LYS A 454 -32.92 -22.21 36.43
CA LYS A 454 -32.63 -23.60 36.00
C LYS A 454 -33.36 -23.89 34.70
N TYR A 455 -32.62 -24.02 33.60
CA TYR A 455 -33.17 -24.58 32.38
C TYR A 455 -33.22 -26.10 32.46
N THR A 456 -34.17 -26.72 31.72
CA THR A 456 -34.24 -28.18 31.69
C THR A 456 -33.07 -28.74 30.87
N PRO A 457 -32.63 -29.99 31.15
CA PRO A 457 -31.55 -30.62 30.38
C PRO A 457 -31.80 -30.59 28.86
N GLU A 458 -33.07 -30.85 28.44
CA GLU A 458 -33.46 -30.84 27.04
C GLU A 458 -33.30 -29.45 26.42
N ALA A 459 -33.66 -28.39 27.14
CA ALA A 459 -33.48 -27.01 26.68
C ALA A 459 -31.99 -26.63 26.52
N MET A 460 -31.15 -27.12 27.43
CA MET A 460 -29.69 -26.91 27.34
C MET A 460 -29.06 -27.65 26.17
N GLU A 461 -29.50 -28.90 25.92
CA GLU A 461 -29.03 -29.69 24.77
C GLU A 461 -29.42 -29.04 23.43
N GLU A 462 -30.66 -28.59 23.29
CA GLU A 462 -31.16 -27.89 22.11
C GLU A 462 -30.38 -26.57 21.89
N LEU A 463 -30.11 -25.81 22.94
CA LEU A 463 -29.35 -24.57 22.89
C LEU A 463 -27.90 -24.82 22.43
N GLN A 464 -27.21 -25.80 23.01
CA GLN A 464 -25.87 -26.21 22.60
C GLN A 464 -25.81 -26.67 21.13
N LYS A 465 -26.83 -27.36 20.65
CA LYS A 465 -26.95 -27.78 19.26
C LYS A 465 -27.08 -26.61 18.30
N SER A 466 -27.88 -25.59 18.67
CA SER A 466 -28.02 -24.36 17.91
C SER A 466 -26.69 -23.59 17.83
N LEU A 467 -25.98 -23.41 18.95
CA LEU A 467 -24.70 -22.74 19.01
C LEU A 467 -23.61 -23.46 18.22
N LYS A 468 -23.54 -24.80 18.29
CA LYS A 468 -22.59 -25.58 17.45
C LYS A 468 -22.90 -25.47 15.95
N THR A 469 -24.18 -25.38 15.60
CA THR A 469 -24.58 -25.18 14.20
C THR A 469 -24.13 -23.78 13.74
N LEU A 470 -24.28 -22.77 14.58
CA LEU A 470 -23.87 -21.41 14.34
C LEU A 470 -22.35 -21.27 14.19
N GLU A 471 -21.55 -21.90 15.07
CA GLU A 471 -20.09 -21.96 14.98
C GLU A 471 -19.64 -22.49 13.61
N LYS A 472 -20.27 -23.57 13.17
CA LYS A 472 -20.01 -24.16 11.86
C LYS A 472 -20.43 -23.23 10.71
N MET A 473 -21.57 -22.53 10.85
CA MET A 473 -22.01 -21.54 9.86
C MET A 473 -21.01 -20.40 9.75
N PHE A 474 -20.56 -19.86 10.87
CA PHE A 474 -19.58 -18.77 10.86
C PHE A 474 -18.26 -19.20 10.24
N THR A 475 -17.75 -20.39 10.63
CA THR A 475 -16.53 -20.94 10.04
C THR A 475 -16.66 -21.10 8.50
N ASP A 476 -17.80 -21.62 8.03
CA ASP A 476 -18.04 -21.80 6.60
C ASP A 476 -18.22 -20.43 5.89
N SER A 477 -18.85 -19.43 6.52
CA SER A 477 -18.96 -18.06 5.97
C SER A 477 -17.59 -17.41 5.78
N ILE A 478 -16.67 -17.57 6.74
CA ILE A 478 -15.30 -17.06 6.61
C ILE A 478 -14.53 -17.80 5.50
N LYS A 479 -14.71 -19.13 5.36
CA LYS A 479 -14.14 -19.88 4.22
C LYS A 479 -14.68 -19.39 2.88
N ALA A 480 -15.99 -19.10 2.79
CA ALA A 480 -16.58 -18.52 1.58
C ALA A 480 -15.94 -17.17 1.25
N LEU A 481 -15.75 -16.27 2.24
CA LEU A 481 -15.05 -15.01 2.07
C LEU A 481 -13.57 -15.20 1.64
N GLN A 482 -12.93 -16.31 2.03
CA GLN A 482 -11.61 -16.71 1.57
C GLN A 482 -11.62 -17.32 0.15
N GLY A 483 -12.76 -17.39 -0.51
CA GLY A 483 -12.89 -17.91 -1.87
C GLY A 483 -12.93 -19.43 -1.97
N ASP A 484 -13.22 -20.13 -0.88
CA ASP A 484 -13.42 -21.58 -0.87
C ASP A 484 -14.74 -21.95 -1.59
N LYS A 485 -14.61 -22.38 -2.84
CA LYS A 485 -15.74 -22.78 -3.70
C LYS A 485 -16.51 -24.02 -3.20
N SER A 486 -15.98 -24.73 -2.20
CA SER A 486 -16.69 -25.88 -1.59
C SER A 486 -17.87 -25.42 -0.71
N VAL A 487 -17.86 -24.16 -0.28
CA VAL A 487 -18.93 -23.55 0.52
C VAL A 487 -19.94 -22.90 -0.40
N GLN A 488 -21.18 -23.42 -0.35
CA GLN A 488 -22.31 -22.91 -1.11
C GLN A 488 -23.24 -22.11 -0.20
N THR A 489 -23.58 -20.88 -0.60
CA THR A 489 -24.47 -19.98 0.16
C THR A 489 -25.81 -20.63 0.48
N GLU A 490 -26.38 -21.42 -0.45
CA GLU A 490 -27.63 -22.13 -0.21
C GLU A 490 -27.55 -23.15 0.96
N LYS A 491 -26.36 -23.72 1.21
CA LYS A 491 -26.16 -24.59 2.38
C LYS A 491 -26.21 -23.83 3.70
N LEU A 492 -25.70 -22.60 3.69
CA LEU A 492 -25.74 -21.71 4.85
C LEU A 492 -27.17 -21.24 5.12
N ILE A 493 -27.93 -20.87 4.10
CA ILE A 493 -29.34 -20.51 4.19
C ILE A 493 -30.12 -21.68 4.79
N LYS A 494 -29.95 -22.91 4.27
CA LYS A 494 -30.61 -24.11 4.81
C LYS A 494 -30.24 -24.39 6.28
N ARG A 495 -29.04 -24.04 6.72
CA ARG A 495 -28.68 -24.16 8.14
C ARG A 495 -29.33 -23.07 8.98
N LYS A 496 -29.44 -21.85 8.45
CA LYS A 496 -30.18 -20.77 9.10
C LYS A 496 -31.66 -21.16 9.29
N ASP A 497 -32.30 -21.72 8.27
CA ASP A 497 -33.66 -22.22 8.36
C ASP A 497 -33.82 -23.30 9.46
N LYS A 498 -32.82 -24.19 9.57
CA LYS A 498 -32.81 -25.20 10.65
C LYS A 498 -32.67 -24.57 12.05
N ILE A 499 -31.88 -23.50 12.18
CA ILE A 499 -31.77 -22.74 13.45
C ILE A 499 -33.12 -22.10 13.79
N MET A 500 -33.80 -21.50 12.80
CA MET A 500 -35.14 -20.90 12.99
C MET A 500 -36.20 -21.96 13.37
N ASP A 501 -36.19 -23.12 12.72
CA ASP A 501 -37.07 -24.21 13.07
C ASP A 501 -36.82 -24.74 14.50
N LEU A 502 -35.53 -24.79 14.89
CA LEU A 502 -35.13 -25.21 16.22
C LEU A 502 -35.55 -24.16 17.27
N ASP A 503 -35.37 -22.88 16.97
CA ASP A 503 -35.83 -21.78 17.81
C ASP A 503 -37.36 -21.85 18.06
N LEU A 504 -38.13 -22.02 16.98
CA LEU A 504 -39.59 -22.14 17.09
C LEU A 504 -39.99 -23.34 17.94
N LYS A 505 -39.34 -24.50 17.78
CA LYS A 505 -39.54 -25.69 18.59
C LYS A 505 -39.18 -25.44 20.05
N MET A 506 -38.05 -24.83 20.33
CA MET A 506 -37.61 -24.51 21.67
C MET A 506 -38.57 -23.54 22.38
N ARG A 507 -39.09 -22.51 21.71
CA ARG A 507 -40.10 -21.58 22.25
C ARG A 507 -41.39 -22.32 22.57
N LYS A 508 -41.93 -23.15 21.67
CA LYS A 508 -43.12 -23.97 21.89
C LYS A 508 -42.93 -24.93 23.06
N ALA A 509 -41.79 -25.62 23.11
CA ALA A 509 -41.47 -26.56 24.18
C ALA A 509 -41.32 -25.83 25.53
N HIS A 510 -40.75 -24.63 25.56
CA HIS A 510 -40.64 -23.82 26.75
C HIS A 510 -42.02 -23.43 27.30
N VAL A 511 -42.92 -22.92 26.44
CA VAL A 511 -44.30 -22.58 26.85
C VAL A 511 -45.02 -23.81 27.41
N GLN A 512 -44.88 -25.01 26.77
CA GLN A 512 -45.47 -26.25 27.30
C GLN A 512 -44.90 -26.66 28.66
N ARG A 513 -43.59 -26.45 28.91
CA ARG A 513 -42.95 -26.71 30.20
C ARG A 513 -43.45 -25.76 31.28
N VAL A 514 -43.66 -24.47 30.94
CA VAL A 514 -44.25 -23.47 31.86
C VAL A 514 -45.68 -23.86 32.21
N ASN A 515 -46.51 -24.17 31.24
CA ASN A 515 -47.91 -24.58 31.46
C ASN A 515 -48.07 -25.88 32.28
N LYS A 516 -47.05 -26.78 32.20
CA LYS A 516 -47.01 -28.01 33.01
C LYS A 516 -46.36 -27.82 34.38
N GLY A 517 -46.02 -26.61 34.77
CA GLY A 517 -45.34 -26.29 36.04
C GLY A 517 -43.92 -26.81 36.16
N LYS A 518 -43.34 -27.31 35.04
CA LYS A 518 -41.96 -27.82 34.99
C LYS A 518 -40.89 -26.70 34.85
N CYS A 519 -41.32 -25.50 34.49
CA CYS A 519 -40.46 -24.33 34.31
C CYS A 519 -41.15 -23.08 34.85
N LYS A 520 -40.41 -22.16 35.46
CA LYS A 520 -40.99 -20.89 35.96
C LYS A 520 -41.23 -19.92 34.80
N ALA A 521 -42.36 -19.22 34.81
CA ALA A 521 -42.72 -18.24 33.77
C ALA A 521 -41.68 -17.10 33.67
N SER A 522 -40.99 -16.75 34.77
CA SER A 522 -39.90 -15.74 34.80
C SER A 522 -38.71 -16.09 33.92
N LEU A 523 -38.55 -17.33 33.51
CA LEU A 523 -37.47 -17.79 32.61
C LEU A 523 -37.76 -17.54 31.12
N THR A 524 -38.99 -17.15 30.77
CA THR A 524 -39.38 -16.94 29.38
C THR A 524 -38.56 -15.86 28.71
N THR A 525 -38.41 -14.71 29.31
CA THR A 525 -37.64 -13.59 28.74
C THR A 525 -36.15 -13.89 28.63
N PRO A 526 -35.42 -14.36 29.67
CA PRO A 526 -34.00 -14.71 29.53
C PRO A 526 -33.75 -15.79 28.48
N PHE A 527 -34.58 -16.82 28.41
CA PHE A 527 -34.45 -17.90 27.44
C PHE A 527 -34.66 -17.41 25.99
N THR A 528 -35.74 -16.60 25.79
CA THR A 528 -36.04 -16.09 24.44
C THR A 528 -34.99 -15.06 23.97
N ASN A 529 -34.37 -14.32 24.90
CA ASN A 529 -33.26 -13.41 24.56
C ASN A 529 -32.06 -14.17 23.94
N ILE A 530 -31.64 -15.28 24.54
CA ILE A 530 -30.55 -16.10 23.98
C ILE A 530 -30.92 -16.59 22.57
N LEU A 531 -32.15 -17.08 22.36
CA LEU A 531 -32.61 -17.55 21.07
C LEU A 531 -32.59 -16.42 20.02
N HIS A 532 -33.00 -15.22 20.41
CA HIS A 532 -32.96 -14.04 19.55
C HIS A 532 -31.52 -13.65 19.16
N LEU A 533 -30.58 -13.71 20.11
CA LEU A 533 -29.16 -13.45 19.83
C LEU A 533 -28.61 -14.47 18.81
N ILE A 534 -28.92 -15.76 18.99
CA ILE A 534 -28.51 -16.83 18.06
C ILE A 534 -29.09 -16.59 16.65
N ASP A 535 -30.34 -16.18 16.55
CA ASP A 535 -30.96 -15.86 15.26
C ASP A 535 -30.25 -14.71 14.55
N ARG A 536 -29.94 -13.63 15.27
CA ARG A 536 -29.18 -12.48 14.75
C ARG A 536 -27.78 -12.88 14.30
N MET A 537 -27.08 -13.73 15.04
CA MET A 537 -25.77 -14.27 14.66
C MET A 537 -25.87 -15.10 13.37
N GLY A 538 -26.95 -15.91 13.24
CA GLY A 538 -27.22 -16.67 12.02
C GLY A 538 -27.42 -15.78 10.78
N ASN A 539 -28.08 -14.63 10.95
CA ASN A 539 -28.25 -13.64 9.89
C ASN A 539 -26.89 -13.06 9.43
N SER A 540 -25.99 -12.69 10.38
CA SER A 540 -24.65 -12.23 10.03
C SER A 540 -23.86 -13.29 9.25
N CYS A 541 -23.97 -14.58 9.58
CA CYS A 541 -23.34 -15.65 8.81
C CYS A 541 -23.85 -15.73 7.36
N VAL A 542 -25.16 -15.56 7.15
CA VAL A 542 -25.74 -15.55 5.80
C VAL A 542 -25.31 -14.33 5.02
N ASN A 543 -25.32 -13.14 5.63
CA ASN A 543 -24.86 -11.90 5.02
C ASN A 543 -23.40 -12.01 4.53
N LEU A 544 -22.50 -12.53 5.36
CA LEU A 544 -21.10 -12.76 5.00
C LEU A 544 -20.96 -13.70 3.79
N ALA A 545 -21.79 -14.75 3.73
CA ALA A 545 -21.76 -15.69 2.61
C ALA A 545 -22.37 -15.09 1.33
N ASP A 546 -23.38 -14.25 1.47
CA ASP A 546 -24.02 -13.56 0.34
C ASP A 546 -23.05 -12.56 -0.30
N VAL A 547 -22.34 -11.77 0.51
CA VAL A 547 -21.28 -10.89 0.00
C VAL A 547 -20.19 -11.70 -0.72
N ALA A 548 -19.82 -12.87 -0.20
CA ALA A 548 -18.84 -13.75 -0.84
C ALA A 548 -19.31 -14.30 -2.19
N SER A 549 -20.62 -14.57 -2.35
CA SER A 549 -21.22 -15.10 -3.59
C SER A 549 -21.37 -14.03 -4.68
N ASN A 550 -21.52 -12.77 -4.28
CA ASN A 550 -21.65 -11.61 -5.17
C ASN A 550 -20.29 -11.05 -5.67
N GLU A 551 -19.30 -11.94 -5.84
CA GLU A 551 -17.96 -11.67 -6.40
C GLU A 551 -16.98 -10.92 -5.50
N ILE A 552 -17.31 -10.63 -4.25
CA ILE A 552 -16.38 -9.96 -3.32
C ILE A 552 -15.87 -10.97 -2.28
N SER A 553 -14.97 -11.87 -2.71
CA SER A 553 -14.20 -12.66 -1.76
C SER A 553 -13.01 -11.86 -1.25
N LEU A 554 -12.61 -12.06 0.01
CA LEU A 554 -11.39 -11.45 0.55
C LEU A 554 -10.14 -11.92 -0.21
N ASN A 555 -10.18 -13.12 -0.82
CA ASN A 555 -9.15 -13.59 -1.74
C ASN A 555 -9.01 -12.71 -2.99
N TYR A 556 -10.05 -11.98 -3.37
CA TYR A 556 -9.94 -10.99 -4.45
C TYR A 556 -8.87 -9.94 -4.14
N PHE A 557 -8.67 -9.59 -2.86
CA PHE A 557 -7.66 -8.63 -2.40
C PHE A 557 -6.33 -9.31 -2.05
N MET A 558 -6.27 -10.64 -1.92
CA MET A 558 -5.05 -11.36 -1.60
C MET A 558 -4.24 -11.62 -2.86
N ILE A 559 -2.94 -11.36 -2.78
CA ILE A 559 -1.98 -11.76 -3.81
C ILE A 559 -1.65 -13.23 -3.54
N ASN A 560 -2.10 -14.13 -4.40
CA ASN A 560 -1.74 -15.55 -4.34
C ASN A 560 -0.35 -15.79 -4.94
#